data_f27e97a18df79b6f0bc751a90a7b65b9
#
_entry.id   f27e97a18df79b6f0bc751a90a7b65b9
#
_cell.length_a   1.000
_cell.length_b   1.000
_cell.length_c   1.000
_cell.angle_alpha   90.00
_cell.angle_beta   90.00
_cell.angle_gamma   90.00
#
_symmetry.space_group_name_H-M   'P 1'
#
loop_
_entity.id
_entity.type
_entity.pdbx_description
1 polymer ?
#
loop_
_entity_poly.entity_id
_entity_poly.type
_entity_poly.pdbx_seq_one_letter_code
_entity_poly.pdbx_strand_id
1 'polypeptide(L)'
;MSLDLQAGSMTATPTTEGVYRVLESTRDEGERDGEEWLLLDVETGDPTYVPRADLDAAAGNRVRATITWPDGDPRIEESEVVADTRFAFTRTREPLFEDATACWRDAQEAGEAMASRVTHGTDGEPNAVVYTFAEQPGSRDLYEEFRDGGKPLDPLLARLAESVEPPFEAFVIDHTGEPFVLVVLAFERDGLLAGTIRDTYFGERSLLP
;
A
#
# COMPACT_ATOMS: atom_id res chain seq x y z
N MET A 1 -38.25 -51.25 -14.73
CA MET A 1 -38.16 -49.78 -14.95
C MET A 1 -37.44 -49.21 -13.76
N SER A 2 -36.11 -49.15 -13.88
CA SER A 2 -35.25 -48.52 -12.85
C SER A 2 -35.06 -47.06 -13.23
N LEU A 3 -35.49 -46.17 -12.37
CA LEU A 3 -35.18 -44.73 -12.46
C LEU A 3 -33.88 -44.50 -11.70
N ASP A 4 -32.77 -44.34 -12.46
CA ASP A 4 -31.53 -43.80 -11.94
C ASP A 4 -31.71 -42.31 -11.67
N LEU A 5 -31.90 -41.94 -10.41
CA LEU A 5 -31.75 -40.59 -9.92
C LEU A 5 -30.23 -40.33 -9.75
N GLN A 6 -29.61 -39.79 -10.77
CA GLN A 6 -28.33 -39.16 -10.62
C GLN A 6 -28.53 -37.89 -9.78
N ALA A 7 -28.22 -37.99 -8.49
CA ALA A 7 -27.99 -36.83 -7.63
C ALA A 7 -26.71 -36.17 -8.10
N GLY A 8 -26.83 -35.11 -8.87
CA GLY A 8 -25.72 -34.22 -9.19
C GLY A 8 -25.19 -33.63 -7.88
N SER A 9 -24.00 -34.05 -7.48
CA SER A 9 -23.25 -33.41 -6.39
C SER A 9 -22.95 -32.00 -6.82
N MET A 10 -23.72 -31.01 -6.39
CA MET A 10 -23.35 -29.61 -6.45
C MET A 10 -22.20 -29.44 -5.47
N THR A 11 -20.96 -29.50 -5.99
CA THR A 11 -19.80 -29.12 -5.22
C THR A 11 -19.94 -27.60 -4.98
N ALA A 12 -20.12 -27.19 -3.73
CA ALA A 12 -20.16 -25.78 -3.38
C ALA A 12 -18.80 -25.15 -3.78
N THR A 13 -18.84 -24.02 -4.47
CA THR A 13 -17.63 -23.25 -4.80
C THR A 13 -16.96 -22.85 -3.49
N PRO A 14 -15.65 -23.09 -3.31
CA PRO A 14 -14.94 -22.66 -2.12
C PRO A 14 -15.07 -21.15 -1.94
N THR A 15 -15.23 -20.71 -0.70
CA THR A 15 -15.41 -19.29 -0.35
C THR A 15 -14.48 -18.95 0.80
N THR A 16 -13.88 -17.77 0.74
CA THR A 16 -13.02 -17.21 1.79
C THR A 16 -13.52 -15.82 2.16
N GLU A 17 -13.70 -15.57 3.44
CA GLU A 17 -14.05 -14.24 3.96
C GLU A 17 -12.88 -13.69 4.76
N GLY A 18 -12.58 -12.39 4.58
CA GLY A 18 -11.48 -11.76 5.27
C GLY A 18 -11.48 -10.23 5.15
N VAL A 19 -10.48 -9.63 5.79
CA VAL A 19 -10.15 -8.22 5.63
C VAL A 19 -8.80 -8.12 4.92
N TYR A 20 -8.77 -7.37 3.83
CA TYR A 20 -7.62 -7.31 2.94
C TYR A 20 -7.13 -5.87 2.78
N ARG A 21 -5.82 -5.71 2.66
CA ARG A 21 -5.19 -4.49 2.14
C ARG A 21 -5.13 -4.57 0.62
N VAL A 22 -5.67 -3.56 -0.05
CA VAL A 22 -5.63 -3.46 -1.52
C VAL A 22 -4.31 -2.82 -1.94
N LEU A 23 -3.58 -3.48 -2.83
CA LEU A 23 -2.37 -2.98 -3.47
C LEU A 23 -2.48 -3.12 -4.98
N GLU A 24 -1.67 -2.35 -5.71
CA GLU A 24 -1.51 -2.57 -7.14
C GLU A 24 -0.76 -3.87 -7.40
N SER A 25 -1.23 -4.67 -8.34
CA SER A 25 -0.51 -5.87 -8.74
C SER A 25 0.80 -5.48 -9.41
N THR A 26 1.90 -6.08 -8.95
CA THR A 26 3.24 -5.95 -9.54
C THR A 26 3.64 -7.20 -10.32
N ARG A 27 2.69 -8.11 -10.58
CA ARG A 27 2.97 -9.29 -11.41
C ARG A 27 3.34 -8.85 -12.81
N ASP A 28 4.56 -9.23 -13.21
CA ASP A 28 5.07 -9.02 -14.56
C ASP A 28 4.19 -9.70 -15.62
N GLU A 29 3.59 -8.85 -16.52
CA GLU A 29 4.19 -8.74 -17.87
C GLU A 29 3.77 -9.84 -18.82
N GLY A 30 2.75 -9.60 -19.42
CA GLY A 30 2.25 -10.28 -20.57
C GLY A 30 0.74 -10.24 -20.52
N GLU A 31 0.14 -9.17 -20.96
CA GLU A 31 -1.29 -9.01 -21.23
C GLU A 31 -2.22 -8.60 -20.07
N ARG A 32 -1.77 -8.53 -18.79
CA ARG A 32 -2.66 -8.19 -17.65
C ARG A 32 -2.14 -7.10 -16.71
N ASP A 33 -1.12 -6.35 -17.12
CA ASP A 33 -0.59 -5.24 -16.30
C ASP A 33 -1.69 -4.21 -16.06
N GLY A 34 -1.94 -3.91 -14.77
CA GLY A 34 -2.98 -2.98 -14.34
C GLY A 34 -4.42 -3.53 -14.31
N GLU A 35 -4.67 -4.78 -14.70
CA GLU A 35 -6.00 -5.39 -14.69
C GLU A 35 -6.34 -6.12 -13.37
N GLU A 36 -5.38 -6.28 -12.47
CA GLU A 36 -5.56 -6.99 -11.20
C GLU A 36 -5.26 -6.11 -10.00
N TRP A 37 -5.97 -6.36 -8.90
CA TRP A 37 -5.59 -5.95 -7.57
C TRP A 37 -4.83 -7.08 -6.87
N LEU A 38 -3.82 -6.72 -6.07
CA LEU A 38 -3.26 -7.58 -5.05
C LEU A 38 -3.99 -7.32 -3.73
N LEU A 39 -4.66 -8.32 -3.20
CA LEU A 39 -5.28 -8.31 -1.88
C LEU A 39 -4.36 -9.04 -0.90
N LEU A 40 -3.86 -8.34 0.11
CA LEU A 40 -3.12 -8.95 1.21
C LEU A 40 -4.05 -9.15 2.40
N ASP A 41 -4.24 -10.38 2.82
CA ASP A 41 -4.94 -10.66 4.07
C ASP A 41 -4.22 -9.97 5.24
N VAL A 42 -4.95 -9.17 6.02
CA VAL A 42 -4.33 -8.36 7.09
C VAL A 42 -3.93 -9.18 8.32
N GLU A 43 -4.41 -10.40 8.45
CA GLU A 43 -4.09 -11.30 9.56
C GLU A 43 -2.93 -12.23 9.21
N THR A 44 -2.94 -12.82 8.01
CA THR A 44 -1.97 -13.83 7.59
C THR A 44 -0.87 -13.27 6.69
N GLY A 45 -1.13 -12.17 5.98
CA GLY A 45 -0.25 -11.64 4.94
C GLY A 45 -0.32 -12.42 3.62
N ASP A 46 -1.28 -13.35 3.49
CA ASP A 46 -1.42 -14.15 2.28
C ASP A 46 -1.91 -13.31 1.09
N PRO A 47 -1.25 -13.41 -0.07
CA PRO A 47 -1.63 -12.65 -1.25
C PRO A 47 -2.73 -13.35 -2.06
N THR A 48 -3.72 -12.59 -2.51
CA THR A 48 -4.74 -13.03 -3.47
C THR A 48 -4.84 -11.99 -4.58
N TYR A 49 -4.78 -12.44 -5.84
CA TYR A 49 -4.90 -11.57 -7.00
C TYR A 49 -6.29 -11.68 -7.58
N VAL A 50 -7.01 -10.57 -7.67
CA VAL A 50 -8.39 -10.53 -8.18
C VAL A 50 -8.49 -9.53 -9.33
N PRO A 51 -9.40 -9.75 -10.30
CA PRO A 51 -9.62 -8.78 -11.37
C PRO A 51 -9.99 -7.40 -10.80
N ARG A 52 -9.37 -6.35 -11.32
CA ARG A 52 -9.64 -4.97 -10.90
C ARG A 52 -11.10 -4.58 -11.11
N ALA A 53 -11.74 -5.13 -12.11
CA ALA A 53 -13.15 -4.89 -12.42
C ALA A 53 -14.12 -5.42 -11.33
N ASP A 54 -13.67 -6.37 -10.49
CA ASP A 54 -14.51 -6.97 -9.46
C ASP A 54 -14.55 -6.13 -8.17
N LEU A 55 -13.69 -5.11 -8.03
CA LEU A 55 -13.52 -4.34 -6.80
C LEU A 55 -13.33 -2.86 -7.08
N ASP A 56 -14.30 -2.04 -6.67
CA ASP A 56 -14.19 -0.57 -6.68
C ASP A 56 -13.46 -0.10 -5.42
N ALA A 57 -12.14 -0.02 -5.52
CA ALA A 57 -11.26 0.40 -4.44
C ALA A 57 -10.03 1.14 -4.98
N ALA A 58 -9.29 1.78 -4.08
CA ALA A 58 -8.00 2.39 -4.35
C ALA A 58 -6.87 1.63 -3.64
N ALA A 59 -5.65 1.73 -4.17
CA ALA A 59 -4.48 1.22 -3.47
C ALA A 59 -4.39 1.84 -2.08
N GLY A 60 -4.17 1.00 -1.06
CA GLY A 60 -4.17 1.41 0.34
C GLY A 60 -5.50 1.26 1.07
N ASN A 61 -6.63 1.05 0.37
CA ASN A 61 -7.87 0.75 1.07
C ASN A 61 -7.78 -0.56 1.85
N ARG A 62 -8.48 -0.65 2.98
CA ARG A 62 -8.84 -1.92 3.60
C ARG A 62 -10.25 -2.27 3.19
N VAL A 63 -10.42 -3.48 2.70
CA VAL A 63 -11.73 -4.00 2.30
C VAL A 63 -12.06 -5.26 3.08
N ARG A 64 -13.29 -5.37 3.54
CA ARG A 64 -13.86 -6.67 3.91
C ARG A 64 -14.40 -7.27 2.64
N ALA A 65 -14.04 -8.51 2.32
CA ALA A 65 -14.49 -9.14 1.10
C ALA A 65 -14.79 -10.62 1.30
N THR A 66 -15.76 -11.10 0.51
CA THR A 66 -16.06 -12.51 0.28
C THR A 66 -15.49 -12.88 -1.09
N ILE A 67 -14.54 -13.81 -1.11
CA ILE A 67 -13.86 -14.28 -2.31
C ILE A 67 -14.36 -15.69 -2.61
N THR A 68 -14.88 -15.92 -3.79
CA THR A 68 -15.24 -17.24 -4.33
C THR A 68 -14.14 -17.72 -5.27
N TRP A 69 -14.00 -19.04 -5.38
CA TRP A 69 -12.94 -19.67 -6.16
C TRP A 69 -13.52 -20.61 -7.25
N PRO A 70 -14.27 -20.09 -8.24
CA PRO A 70 -14.75 -20.90 -9.35
C PRO A 70 -13.54 -21.40 -10.17
N ASP A 71 -13.48 -22.73 -10.33
CA ASP A 71 -12.40 -23.42 -11.07
C ASP A 71 -10.97 -23.08 -10.57
N GLY A 72 -10.84 -22.53 -9.35
CA GLY A 72 -9.57 -22.11 -8.76
C GLY A 72 -9.18 -20.65 -9.01
N ASP A 73 -9.97 -19.91 -9.78
CA ASP A 73 -9.75 -18.48 -10.03
C ASP A 73 -10.51 -17.63 -9.00
N PRO A 74 -9.86 -16.69 -8.30
CA PRO A 74 -10.52 -15.85 -7.30
C PRO A 74 -11.42 -14.80 -7.95
N ARG A 75 -12.60 -14.59 -7.37
CA ARG A 75 -13.59 -13.58 -7.71
C ARG A 75 -14.15 -12.94 -6.46
N ILE A 76 -14.38 -11.65 -6.49
CA ILE A 76 -15.09 -10.94 -5.41
C ILE A 76 -16.59 -11.16 -5.59
N GLU A 77 -17.23 -11.72 -4.58
CA GLU A 77 -18.69 -11.85 -4.52
C GLU A 77 -19.32 -10.64 -3.82
N GLU A 78 -18.77 -10.26 -2.67
CA GLU A 78 -19.18 -9.09 -1.90
C GLU A 78 -17.95 -8.34 -1.38
N SER A 79 -18.03 -7.00 -1.30
CA SER A 79 -16.97 -6.18 -0.73
C SER A 79 -17.50 -4.91 -0.09
N GLU A 80 -16.80 -4.45 0.95
CA GLU A 80 -17.03 -3.19 1.64
C GLU A 80 -15.68 -2.54 1.97
N VAL A 81 -15.50 -1.26 1.65
CA VAL A 81 -14.34 -0.49 2.11
C VAL A 81 -14.51 -0.17 3.59
N VAL A 82 -13.68 -0.76 4.45
CA VAL A 82 -13.74 -0.59 5.91
C VAL A 82 -12.73 0.45 6.42
N ALA A 83 -11.73 0.82 5.61
CA ALA A 83 -10.85 1.96 5.85
C ALA A 83 -10.37 2.55 4.53
N ASP A 84 -10.58 3.84 4.34
CA ASP A 84 -10.29 4.58 3.12
C ASP A 84 -8.92 5.30 3.20
N THR A 85 -7.88 4.55 3.59
CA THR A 85 -6.48 5.00 3.49
C THR A 85 -6.01 4.82 2.06
N ARG A 86 -5.23 5.77 1.53
CA ARG A 86 -4.63 5.67 0.18
C ARG A 86 -3.13 5.50 0.26
N PHE A 87 -2.60 4.69 -0.66
CA PHE A 87 -1.16 4.53 -0.86
C PHE A 87 -0.77 5.04 -2.24
N ALA A 88 0.36 5.73 -2.29
CA ALA A 88 0.98 6.16 -3.52
C ALA A 88 2.47 5.84 -3.49
N PHE A 89 3.00 5.32 -4.61
CA PHE A 89 4.37 4.85 -4.76
C PHE A 89 5.04 5.57 -5.92
N THR A 90 6.23 6.12 -5.73
CA THR A 90 6.98 6.75 -6.81
C THR A 90 8.48 6.62 -6.64
N ARG A 91 9.18 6.57 -7.76
CA ARG A 91 10.63 6.80 -7.86
C ARG A 91 10.86 8.17 -8.45
N THR A 92 11.73 8.96 -7.84
CA THR A 92 11.93 10.35 -8.23
C THR A 92 13.39 10.77 -8.20
N ARG A 93 13.69 11.88 -8.87
CA ARG A 93 14.94 12.65 -8.76
C ARG A 93 14.68 14.06 -8.21
N GLU A 94 13.43 14.40 -7.92
CA GLU A 94 13.09 15.68 -7.33
C GLU A 94 13.66 15.76 -5.91
N PRO A 95 14.26 16.88 -5.52
CA PRO A 95 14.85 17.05 -4.19
C PRO A 95 13.85 16.75 -3.09
N LEU A 96 14.26 15.94 -2.11
CA LEU A 96 13.43 15.64 -0.94
C LEU A 96 13.31 16.89 -0.05
N PHE A 97 12.16 17.04 0.60
CA PHE A 97 11.93 18.14 1.54
C PHE A 97 12.79 18.02 2.81
N GLU A 98 12.98 19.13 3.49
CA GLU A 98 13.99 19.29 4.57
C GLU A 98 13.77 18.29 5.71
N ASP A 99 12.52 18.06 6.16
CA ASP A 99 12.25 17.12 7.26
C ASP A 99 12.61 15.67 6.90
N ALA A 100 12.47 15.27 5.63
CA ALA A 100 12.89 13.94 5.18
C ALA A 100 14.40 13.77 5.26
N THR A 101 15.16 14.75 4.75
CA THR A 101 16.62 14.72 4.79
C THR A 101 17.17 14.87 6.21
N ALA A 102 16.49 15.63 7.06
CA ALA A 102 16.86 15.76 8.47
C ALA A 102 16.58 14.46 9.24
N CYS A 103 15.44 13.80 8.98
CA CYS A 103 15.12 12.52 9.58
C CYS A 103 16.17 11.44 9.23
N TRP A 104 16.61 11.40 7.96
CA TRP A 104 17.69 10.51 7.55
C TRP A 104 19.03 10.81 8.23
N ARG A 105 19.38 12.08 8.38
CA ARG A 105 20.60 12.50 9.08
C ARG A 105 20.58 12.05 10.54
N ASP A 106 19.44 12.19 11.23
CA ASP A 106 19.25 11.72 12.60
C ASP A 106 19.50 10.18 12.69
N ALA A 107 18.98 9.41 11.73
CA ALA A 107 19.24 7.96 11.64
C ALA A 107 20.72 7.64 11.51
N GLN A 108 21.42 8.34 10.61
CA GLN A 108 22.85 8.15 10.37
C GLN A 108 23.68 8.48 11.62
N GLU A 109 23.39 9.59 12.29
CA GLU A 109 24.07 10.02 13.51
C GLU A 109 23.86 9.05 14.66
N ALA A 110 22.68 8.42 14.75
CA ALA A 110 22.36 7.39 15.74
C ALA A 110 22.92 6.00 15.36
N GLY A 111 23.36 5.81 14.10
CA GLY A 111 23.77 4.48 13.58
C GLY A 111 22.59 3.52 13.40
N GLU A 112 21.40 4.05 13.17
CA GLU A 112 20.16 3.28 13.01
C GLU A 112 19.79 3.13 11.53
N ALA A 113 19.15 2.00 11.19
CA ALA A 113 18.69 1.74 9.84
C ALA A 113 17.30 2.39 9.55
N MET A 114 16.66 2.95 10.56
CA MET A 114 15.36 3.61 10.46
C MET A 114 15.29 4.77 11.47
N ALA A 115 14.71 5.88 11.04
CA ALA A 115 14.27 6.94 11.95
C ALA A 115 12.86 7.39 11.59
N SER A 116 12.25 8.13 12.50
CA SER A 116 10.97 8.78 12.27
C SER A 116 10.94 10.19 12.86
N ARG A 117 10.18 11.07 12.21
CA ARG A 117 10.00 12.45 12.65
C ARG A 117 8.57 12.91 12.37
N VAL A 118 7.97 13.61 13.34
CA VAL A 118 6.70 14.32 13.12
C VAL A 118 6.99 15.63 12.39
N THR A 119 6.24 15.91 11.34
CA THR A 119 6.28 17.17 10.61
C THR A 119 5.13 18.09 11.04
N HIS A 120 5.29 19.37 10.84
CA HIS A 120 4.32 20.38 11.26
C HIS A 120 3.98 21.31 10.10
N GLY A 121 2.74 21.75 10.06
CA GLY A 121 2.28 22.77 9.13
C GLY A 121 2.83 24.15 9.48
N THR A 122 2.55 25.13 8.65
CA THR A 122 2.93 26.55 8.88
C THR A 122 2.20 27.15 10.09
N ASP A 123 1.13 26.55 10.54
CA ASP A 123 0.37 26.86 11.75
C ASP A 123 0.96 26.24 13.01
N GLY A 124 1.99 25.38 12.87
CA GLY A 124 2.64 24.67 13.96
C GLY A 124 1.94 23.37 14.37
N GLU A 125 0.82 23.00 13.73
CA GLU A 125 0.12 21.75 14.02
C GLU A 125 0.79 20.56 13.33
N PRO A 126 0.82 19.37 14.00
CA PRO A 126 1.34 18.16 13.40
C PRO A 126 0.49 17.76 12.16
N ASN A 127 1.14 17.42 11.05
CA ASN A 127 0.45 17.10 9.81
C ASN A 127 0.88 15.78 9.14
N ALA A 128 2.02 15.23 9.53
CA ALA A 128 2.46 13.89 9.11
C ALA A 128 3.49 13.29 10.05
N VAL A 129 3.77 11.99 9.85
CA VAL A 129 5.00 11.34 10.29
C VAL A 129 5.79 10.92 9.07
N VAL A 130 7.05 11.28 9.02
CA VAL A 130 8.01 10.78 8.05
C VAL A 130 8.83 9.66 8.67
N TYR A 131 9.12 8.63 7.87
CA TYR A 131 10.01 7.53 8.20
C TYR A 131 11.08 7.42 7.10
N THR A 132 12.30 7.20 7.50
CA THR A 132 13.40 6.86 6.57
C THR A 132 13.88 5.46 6.86
N PHE A 133 14.03 4.64 5.82
CA PHE A 133 14.48 3.27 5.90
C PHE A 133 15.73 3.10 5.06
N ALA A 134 16.85 2.78 5.67
CA ALA A 134 18.11 2.55 4.97
C ALA A 134 17.98 1.41 3.96
N GLU A 135 18.44 1.62 2.76
CA GLU A 135 18.66 0.55 1.80
C GLU A 135 19.90 -0.26 2.19
N GLN A 136 19.81 -1.57 2.05
CA GLN A 136 20.91 -2.47 2.36
C GLN A 136 21.47 -3.05 1.06
N PRO A 137 22.76 -2.81 0.74
CA PRO A 137 23.39 -3.38 -0.45
C PRO A 137 23.26 -4.91 -0.49
N GLY A 138 22.75 -5.43 -1.61
CA GLY A 138 22.61 -6.88 -1.82
C GLY A 138 21.34 -7.49 -1.21
N SER A 139 20.48 -6.71 -0.56
CA SER A 139 19.13 -7.13 -0.19
C SER A 139 18.15 -6.93 -1.36
N ARG A 140 16.90 -7.36 -1.16
CA ARG A 140 15.80 -7.00 -2.07
C ARG A 140 15.64 -5.48 -2.09
N ASP A 141 15.13 -4.98 -3.21
CA ASP A 141 14.75 -3.58 -3.36
C ASP A 141 13.65 -3.23 -2.34
N LEU A 142 13.96 -2.36 -1.40
CA LEU A 142 13.07 -2.03 -0.29
C LEU A 142 11.79 -1.32 -0.74
N TYR A 143 11.89 -0.49 -1.80
CA TYR A 143 10.74 0.16 -2.39
C TYR A 143 9.76 -0.88 -2.97
N GLU A 144 10.28 -1.88 -3.69
CA GLU A 144 9.45 -2.97 -4.21
C GLU A 144 8.84 -3.81 -3.08
N GLU A 145 9.56 -4.04 -1.97
CA GLU A 145 9.01 -4.74 -0.80
C GLU A 145 7.82 -3.99 -0.16
N PHE A 146 7.82 -2.66 -0.17
CA PHE A 146 6.66 -1.89 0.25
C PHE A 146 5.53 -1.97 -0.77
N ARG A 147 5.85 -1.92 -2.05
CA ARG A 147 4.91 -1.89 -3.16
C ARG A 147 4.19 -3.23 -3.35
N ASP A 148 4.89 -4.34 -3.22
CA ASP A 148 4.35 -5.70 -3.36
C ASP A 148 3.80 -6.26 -2.03
N GLY A 149 3.87 -5.48 -0.95
CA GLY A 149 3.40 -5.88 0.37
C GLY A 149 4.30 -6.84 1.13
N GLY A 150 5.48 -7.19 0.61
CA GLY A 150 6.49 -7.95 1.33
C GLY A 150 6.94 -7.27 2.62
N LYS A 151 6.85 -5.92 2.64
CA LYS A 151 7.00 -5.10 3.83
C LYS A 151 5.74 -4.25 4.02
N PRO A 152 4.73 -4.69 4.79
CA PRO A 152 3.47 -4.00 4.92
C PRO A 152 3.60 -2.67 5.67
N LEU A 153 2.84 -1.65 5.24
CA LEU A 153 2.74 -0.36 5.94
C LEU A 153 1.77 -0.40 7.13
N ASP A 154 1.01 -1.47 7.28
CA ASP A 154 -0.02 -1.62 8.31
C ASP A 154 0.47 -1.39 9.74
N PRO A 155 1.67 -1.85 10.17
CA PRO A 155 2.19 -1.55 11.50
C PRO A 155 2.42 -0.05 11.75
N LEU A 156 2.85 0.70 10.73
CA LEU A 156 3.05 2.14 10.82
C LEU A 156 1.72 2.88 10.92
N LEU A 157 0.74 2.47 10.12
CA LEU A 157 -0.62 3.01 10.15
C LEU A 157 -1.33 2.70 11.47
N ALA A 158 -1.18 1.49 12.01
CA ALA A 158 -1.74 1.11 13.30
C ALA A 158 -1.19 1.99 14.43
N ARG A 159 0.13 2.23 14.42
CA ARG A 159 0.77 3.13 15.39
C ARG A 159 0.27 4.57 15.27
N LEU A 160 0.08 5.07 14.03
CA LEU A 160 -0.46 6.40 13.81
C LEU A 160 -1.90 6.51 14.34
N ALA A 161 -2.73 5.48 14.11
CA ALA A 161 -4.13 5.44 14.52
C ALA A 161 -4.34 5.43 16.04
N GLU A 162 -3.28 5.22 16.86
CA GLU A 162 -3.34 5.38 18.31
C GLU A 162 -3.53 6.85 18.74
N SER A 163 -3.16 7.81 17.88
CA SER A 163 -3.17 9.24 18.20
C SER A 163 -3.85 10.14 17.17
N VAL A 164 -4.09 9.65 15.98
CA VAL A 164 -4.70 10.38 14.86
C VAL A 164 -5.81 9.54 14.26
N GLU A 165 -6.97 10.16 13.98
CA GLU A 165 -8.09 9.46 13.34
C GLU A 165 -7.88 9.32 11.82
N PRO A 166 -8.16 8.12 11.24
CA PRO A 166 -8.15 7.93 9.79
C PRO A 166 -9.29 8.72 9.12
N PRO A 167 -9.29 8.92 7.79
CA PRO A 167 -8.42 8.28 6.82
C PRO A 167 -7.08 8.98 6.62
N PHE A 168 -6.04 8.19 6.38
CA PHE A 168 -4.68 8.64 6.10
C PHE A 168 -4.34 8.59 4.61
N GLU A 169 -3.23 9.23 4.25
CA GLU A 169 -2.57 9.01 2.96
C GLU A 169 -1.10 8.67 3.18
N ALA A 170 -0.65 7.56 2.60
CA ALA A 170 0.72 7.08 2.71
C ALA A 170 1.43 7.22 1.36
N PHE A 171 2.59 7.84 1.38
CA PHE A 171 3.47 8.01 0.23
C PHE A 171 4.76 7.24 0.46
N VAL A 172 5.11 6.38 -0.47
CA VAL A 172 6.42 5.70 -0.49
C VAL A 172 7.22 6.29 -1.64
N ILE A 173 8.31 6.94 -1.31
CA ILE A 173 9.13 7.69 -2.24
C ILE A 173 10.55 7.13 -2.22
N ASP A 174 11.00 6.60 -3.36
CA ASP A 174 12.36 6.18 -3.59
C ASP A 174 13.09 7.24 -4.42
N HIS A 175 14.07 7.91 -3.80
CA HIS A 175 14.88 8.92 -4.48
C HIS A 175 16.17 8.29 -4.99
N THR A 176 16.36 8.29 -6.31
CA THR A 176 17.47 7.58 -6.98
C THR A 176 18.88 8.01 -6.58
N GLY A 177 19.04 9.06 -5.81
CA GLY A 177 20.33 9.59 -5.32
C GLY A 177 20.54 9.43 -3.83
N GLU A 178 19.57 8.91 -3.09
CA GLU A 178 19.64 8.75 -1.64
C GLU A 178 19.65 7.25 -1.27
N PRO A 179 20.36 6.87 -0.20
CA PRO A 179 20.47 5.46 0.21
C PRO A 179 19.35 5.02 1.16
N PHE A 180 18.15 5.56 0.99
CA PHE A 180 16.99 5.24 1.83
C PHE A 180 15.67 5.41 1.08
N VAL A 181 14.68 4.67 1.49
CA VAL A 181 13.29 4.85 1.08
C VAL A 181 12.58 5.73 2.12
N LEU A 182 11.86 6.74 1.63
CA LEU A 182 11.05 7.64 2.44
C LEU A 182 9.61 7.15 2.47
N VAL A 183 9.03 7.04 3.66
CA VAL A 183 7.59 6.83 3.85
C VAL A 183 7.02 8.04 4.58
N VAL A 184 6.00 8.67 3.99
CA VAL A 184 5.27 9.79 4.59
C VAL A 184 3.85 9.34 4.88
N LEU A 185 3.42 9.44 6.13
CA LEU A 185 2.05 9.21 6.55
C LEU A 185 1.39 10.56 6.83
N ALA A 186 0.67 11.09 5.85
CA ALA A 186 -0.10 12.31 6.03
C ALA A 186 -1.36 12.04 6.89
N PHE A 187 -1.60 12.90 7.87
CA PHE A 187 -2.70 12.74 8.83
C PHE A 187 -4.07 12.96 8.19
N GLU A 188 -4.12 13.79 7.16
CA GLU A 188 -5.34 14.08 6.42
C GLU A 188 -5.19 13.61 4.97
N ARG A 189 -6.04 12.67 4.58
CA ARG A 189 -6.18 12.31 3.19
C ARG A 189 -6.74 13.50 2.39
N ASP A 190 -6.13 13.79 1.24
CA ASP A 190 -6.43 14.96 0.42
C ASP A 190 -6.20 16.32 1.11
N GLY A 191 -5.52 16.36 2.27
CA GLY A 191 -5.10 17.58 2.93
C GLY A 191 -4.03 18.36 2.18
N LEU A 192 -3.68 19.55 2.66
CA LEU A 192 -2.71 20.44 2.00
C LEU A 192 -1.35 19.76 1.81
N LEU A 193 -0.84 19.05 2.82
CA LEU A 193 0.43 18.34 2.72
C LEU A 193 0.37 17.22 1.68
N ALA A 194 -0.68 16.40 1.70
CA ALA A 194 -0.88 15.33 0.74
C ALA A 194 -0.96 15.87 -0.69
N GLY A 195 -1.67 16.98 -0.92
CA GLY A 195 -1.69 17.68 -2.20
C GLY A 195 -0.31 18.16 -2.64
N THR A 196 0.45 18.79 -1.73
CA THR A 196 1.81 19.25 -2.02
C THR A 196 2.75 18.11 -2.40
N ILE A 197 2.69 16.99 -1.70
CA ILE A 197 3.51 15.81 -1.99
C ILE A 197 3.15 15.24 -3.36
N ARG A 198 1.85 15.12 -3.69
CA ARG A 198 1.41 14.66 -5.01
C ARG A 198 1.90 15.56 -6.12
N ASP A 199 1.72 16.86 -5.97
CA ASP A 199 2.16 17.83 -6.99
C ASP A 199 3.66 17.83 -7.20
N THR A 200 4.44 17.60 -6.12
CA THR A 200 5.91 17.62 -6.18
C THR A 200 6.48 16.33 -6.76
N TYR A 201 6.01 15.17 -6.29
CA TYR A 201 6.67 13.89 -6.55
C TYR A 201 5.90 12.97 -7.50
N PHE A 202 4.60 13.22 -7.73
CA PHE A 202 3.74 12.38 -8.56
C PHE A 202 3.18 13.11 -9.80
N GLY A 203 3.55 14.38 -10.01
CA GLY A 203 3.17 15.13 -11.20
C GLY A 203 3.89 14.63 -12.47
N GLU A 204 3.39 15.00 -13.64
CA GLU A 204 3.92 14.57 -14.95
C GLU A 204 5.44 14.83 -15.14
N ARG A 205 6.04 15.76 -14.40
CA ARG A 205 7.49 16.03 -14.44
C ARG A 205 8.33 14.98 -13.73
N SER A 206 7.76 14.26 -12.75
CA SER A 206 8.47 13.23 -11.99
C SER A 206 8.59 11.90 -12.76
N LEU A 207 7.80 11.73 -13.82
CA LEU A 207 7.72 10.49 -14.60
C LEU A 207 8.62 10.50 -15.86
N LEU A 208 9.43 11.52 -16.08
CA LEU A 208 10.36 11.57 -17.22
C LEU A 208 11.72 10.98 -16.83
N PRO A 209 12.26 10.05 -17.67
CA PRO A 209 13.53 9.35 -17.42
C PRO A 209 14.75 10.25 -17.42
#